data_44e653b0df78b5736eb921d4a8c30178
#
_entry.id   44e653b0df78b5736eb921d4a8c30178
#
_cell.length_a   1.000
_cell.length_b   1.000
_cell.length_c   1.000
_cell.angle_alpha   90.00
_cell.angle_beta   90.00
_cell.angle_gamma   90.00
#
_symmetry.space_group_name_H-M   'P 1'
#
loop_
_entity.id
_entity.type
_entity.pdbx_description
1 polymer ?
#
loop_
_entity_poly.entity_id
_entity_poly.type
_entity_poly.pdbx_seq_one_letter_code
_entity_poly.pdbx_strand_id
1 'polypeptide(L)'
;MYLKILLLSICFAGTICSSFAQQKDVIDILHADTYAVNMKSNIDSLLGNVRLKHKNMLMFCDKLYNHRDSNYVEAFGNVHVIQNDTLNLWGDFMLYNGNTEFAKVRDNVIMKDPKITLTTDFLDYDAANRVGYYFNKGTIKDSINTLISDIGYYYLPINEMFFKDS
;
A
#
# COMPACT_ATOMS: atom_id res chain seq x y z
N MET A 1 -59.72 41.56 34.59
CA MET A 1 -58.47 41.99 33.91
C MET A 1 -57.47 40.85 34.03
N TYR A 2 -57.44 39.96 33.01
CA TYR A 2 -56.64 38.74 33.04
C TYR A 2 -55.33 38.96 32.27
N LEU A 3 -54.22 38.85 33.00
CA LEU A 3 -52.83 38.98 32.43
C LEU A 3 -52.47 37.61 31.84
N LYS A 4 -52.36 37.50 30.49
CA LYS A 4 -51.90 36.33 29.81
C LYS A 4 -50.36 36.34 29.80
N ILE A 5 -49.79 35.43 30.56
CA ILE A 5 -48.33 35.16 30.50
C ILE A 5 -48.04 34.25 29.30
N LEU A 6 -47.36 34.79 28.30
CA LEU A 6 -46.89 34.06 27.10
C LEU A 6 -45.56 33.40 27.44
N LEU A 7 -45.59 32.06 27.65
CA LEU A 7 -44.36 31.25 27.81
C LEU A 7 -43.73 31.02 26.43
N LEU A 8 -42.64 31.70 26.15
CA LEU A 8 -41.82 31.53 24.94
C LEU A 8 -40.88 30.33 25.18
N SER A 9 -41.27 29.15 24.66
CA SER A 9 -40.41 27.94 24.67
C SER A 9 -39.33 28.08 23.58
N ILE A 10 -38.09 28.39 23.97
CA ILE A 10 -36.92 28.39 23.08
C ILE A 10 -36.44 26.94 22.98
N CYS A 11 -36.82 26.28 21.88
CA CYS A 11 -36.19 25.01 21.47
C CYS A 11 -34.73 25.24 21.04
N PHE A 12 -33.79 25.00 21.92
CA PHE A 12 -32.38 24.95 21.61
C PHE A 12 -32.08 23.61 20.91
N ALA A 13 -32.21 23.59 19.57
CA ALA A 13 -31.81 22.45 18.76
C ALA A 13 -30.27 22.45 18.71
N GLY A 14 -29.64 21.74 19.65
CA GLY A 14 -28.22 21.47 19.64
C GLY A 14 -27.89 20.54 18.48
N THR A 15 -27.30 21.07 17.42
CA THR A 15 -26.68 20.27 16.35
C THR A 15 -25.47 19.55 16.93
N ILE A 16 -25.63 18.26 17.22
CA ILE A 16 -24.50 17.38 17.56
C ILE A 16 -23.69 17.21 16.28
N CYS A 17 -22.67 18.04 16.10
CA CYS A 17 -21.66 17.81 15.08
C CYS A 17 -20.85 16.58 15.48
N SER A 18 -21.23 15.40 14.96
CA SER A 18 -20.44 14.19 15.09
C SER A 18 -19.15 14.39 14.28
N SER A 19 -18.09 14.81 14.94
CA SER A 19 -16.75 14.78 14.38
C SER A 19 -16.38 13.31 14.21
N PHE A 20 -16.56 12.76 13.02
CA PHE A 20 -15.92 11.52 12.64
C PHE A 20 -14.42 11.79 12.61
N ALA A 21 -13.72 11.39 13.68
CA ALA A 21 -12.28 11.32 13.67
C ALA A 21 -11.92 10.33 12.54
N GLN A 22 -11.35 10.85 11.46
CA GLN A 22 -10.86 10.02 10.36
C GLN A 22 -9.75 9.15 10.94
N GLN A 23 -10.05 7.87 11.16
CA GLN A 23 -9.07 6.92 11.66
C GLN A 23 -7.96 6.88 10.62
N LYS A 24 -6.75 7.30 11.03
CA LYS A 24 -5.58 7.28 10.16
C LYS A 24 -5.30 5.81 9.80
N ASP A 25 -5.33 5.48 8.51
CA ASP A 25 -4.93 4.17 8.03
C ASP A 25 -3.44 3.99 8.29
N VAL A 26 -3.11 3.16 9.26
CA VAL A 26 -1.73 2.89 9.69
C VAL A 26 -1.35 1.49 9.23
N ILE A 27 -0.07 1.31 8.92
CA ILE A 27 0.49 -0.01 8.62
C ILE A 27 0.54 -0.81 9.93
N ASP A 28 -0.19 -1.92 9.99
CA ASP A 28 -0.26 -2.80 11.15
C ASP A 28 0.86 -3.85 11.09
N ILE A 29 1.65 -3.96 12.16
CA ILE A 29 2.64 -5.02 12.32
C ILE A 29 1.93 -6.23 12.92
N LEU A 30 1.90 -7.35 12.18
CA LEU A 30 1.23 -8.56 12.61
C LEU A 30 2.18 -9.54 13.31
N HIS A 31 3.46 -9.60 12.85
CA HIS A 31 4.46 -10.51 13.38
C HIS A 31 5.89 -10.06 13.04
N ALA A 32 6.82 -10.38 13.92
CA ALA A 32 8.27 -10.45 13.69
C ALA A 32 8.89 -11.35 14.77
N ASP A 33 9.95 -12.08 14.45
CA ASP A 33 10.67 -12.89 15.44
C ASP A 33 11.41 -12.00 16.45
N THR A 34 11.91 -10.85 15.99
CA THR A 34 12.55 -9.82 16.81
C THR A 34 12.00 -8.43 16.48
N TYR A 35 11.67 -7.67 17.51
CA TYR A 35 11.17 -6.31 17.41
C TYR A 35 11.94 -5.37 18.33
N ALA A 36 12.71 -4.46 17.75
CA ALA A 36 13.48 -3.45 18.48
C ALA A 36 12.92 -2.05 18.22
N VAL A 37 12.51 -1.38 19.29
CA VAL A 37 11.94 -0.03 19.26
C VAL A 37 13.02 1.00 19.54
N ASN A 38 13.20 1.98 18.66
CA ASN A 38 14.04 3.13 18.89
C ASN A 38 13.21 4.38 19.17
N MET A 39 13.13 4.75 20.43
CA MET A 39 12.32 5.90 20.87
C MET A 39 12.90 7.26 20.45
N LYS A 40 14.19 7.33 20.09
CA LYS A 40 14.82 8.61 19.68
C LYS A 40 14.61 8.89 18.19
N SER A 41 14.69 7.87 17.34
CA SER A 41 14.56 8.02 15.90
C SER A 41 13.15 7.78 15.38
N ASN A 42 12.24 7.26 16.23
CA ASN A 42 10.90 6.79 15.82
C ASN A 42 10.92 5.74 14.69
N ILE A 43 12.05 4.99 14.59
CA ILE A 43 12.23 3.91 13.64
C ILE A 43 12.32 2.59 14.41
N ASP A 44 11.43 1.67 14.09
CA ASP A 44 11.48 0.33 14.63
C ASP A 44 12.21 -0.60 13.65
N SER A 45 12.95 -1.56 14.19
CA SER A 45 13.63 -2.60 13.43
C SER A 45 13.00 -3.96 13.72
N LEU A 46 12.51 -4.62 12.69
CA LEU A 46 11.87 -5.93 12.75
C LEU A 46 12.72 -6.93 11.98
N LEU A 47 12.94 -8.13 12.55
CA LEU A 47 13.76 -9.19 11.95
C LEU A 47 13.06 -10.53 12.05
N GLY A 48 13.15 -11.33 11.00
CA GLY A 48 12.68 -12.70 10.90
C GLY A 48 11.16 -12.82 10.76
N ASN A 49 10.70 -13.50 9.73
CA ASN A 49 9.29 -13.82 9.46
C ASN A 49 8.36 -12.59 9.60
N VAL A 50 8.82 -11.42 9.17
CA VAL A 50 8.06 -10.17 9.31
C VAL A 50 6.78 -10.22 8.50
N ARG A 51 5.67 -9.84 9.13
CA ARG A 51 4.34 -9.76 8.49
C ARG A 51 3.67 -8.44 8.84
N LEU A 52 3.14 -7.78 7.81
CA LEU A 52 2.43 -6.52 7.94
C LEU A 52 1.08 -6.61 7.23
N LYS A 53 0.16 -5.76 7.65
CA LYS A 53 -1.10 -5.53 6.95
C LYS A 53 -1.33 -4.04 6.77
N HIS A 54 -1.79 -3.65 5.59
CA HIS A 54 -2.32 -2.33 5.34
C HIS A 54 -3.53 -2.45 4.41
N LYS A 55 -4.70 -2.06 4.91
CA LYS A 55 -5.97 -2.22 4.18
C LYS A 55 -6.19 -3.66 3.68
N ASN A 56 -6.24 -3.83 2.36
CA ASN A 56 -6.41 -5.11 1.66
C ASN A 56 -5.08 -5.74 1.20
N MET A 57 -3.96 -5.28 1.75
CA MET A 57 -2.62 -5.74 1.40
C MET A 57 -1.96 -6.43 2.59
N LEU A 58 -1.39 -7.61 2.35
CA LEU A 58 -0.51 -8.33 3.26
C LEU A 58 0.91 -8.28 2.69
N MET A 59 1.90 -8.04 3.54
CA MET A 59 3.31 -8.01 3.19
C MET A 59 4.11 -8.93 4.08
N PHE A 60 5.08 -9.60 3.49
CA PHE A 60 6.03 -10.50 4.13
C PHE A 60 7.45 -10.10 3.73
N CYS A 61 8.42 -10.20 4.64
CA CYS A 61 9.84 -9.99 4.35
C CYS A 61 10.71 -10.58 5.48
N ASP A 62 12.03 -10.59 5.26
CA ASP A 62 12.98 -11.07 6.26
C ASP A 62 13.34 -10.00 7.29
N LYS A 63 13.40 -8.73 6.84
CA LYS A 63 13.76 -7.58 7.66
C LYS A 63 12.97 -6.35 7.26
N LEU A 64 12.62 -5.50 8.24
CA LEU A 64 11.88 -4.27 8.00
C LEU A 64 12.32 -3.15 8.94
N TYR A 65 12.37 -1.93 8.40
CA TYR A 65 12.39 -0.69 9.18
C TYR A 65 11.04 0.00 9.06
N ASN A 66 10.40 0.28 10.22
CA ASN A 66 9.12 0.98 10.30
C ASN A 66 9.34 2.41 10.81
N HIS A 67 9.08 3.39 9.97
CA HIS A 67 9.13 4.82 10.28
C HIS A 67 7.75 5.27 10.80
N ARG A 68 7.53 5.19 12.10
CA ARG A 68 6.20 5.38 12.73
C ARG A 68 5.56 6.73 12.41
N ASP A 69 6.34 7.81 12.43
CA ASP A 69 5.82 9.17 12.23
C ASP A 69 5.31 9.42 10.81
N SER A 70 5.93 8.77 9.83
CA SER A 70 5.63 8.97 8.40
C SER A 70 4.74 7.89 7.78
N ASN A 71 4.38 6.86 8.56
CA ASN A 71 3.64 5.69 8.05
C ASN A 71 4.30 5.06 6.82
N TYR A 72 5.61 4.82 6.93
CA TYR A 72 6.49 4.41 5.85
C TYR A 72 7.34 3.22 6.29
N VAL A 73 7.53 2.25 5.41
CA VAL A 73 8.33 1.07 5.68
C VAL A 73 9.37 0.80 4.59
N GLU A 74 10.49 0.24 5.02
CA GLU A 74 11.55 -0.29 4.17
C GLU A 74 11.67 -1.79 4.44
N ALA A 75 11.34 -2.62 3.45
CA ALA A 75 11.34 -4.07 3.53
C ALA A 75 12.51 -4.66 2.73
N PHE A 76 13.17 -5.66 3.29
CA PHE A 76 14.37 -6.28 2.73
C PHE A 76 14.28 -7.80 2.81
N GLY A 77 14.71 -8.46 1.75
CA GLY A 77 14.83 -9.91 1.62
C GLY A 77 13.48 -10.61 1.51
N ASN A 78 13.33 -11.44 0.49
CA ASN A 78 12.13 -12.25 0.23
C ASN A 78 10.82 -11.45 0.37
N VAL A 79 10.84 -10.19 -0.11
CA VAL A 79 9.64 -9.36 -0.05
C VAL A 79 8.54 -10.00 -0.87
N HIS A 80 7.37 -10.20 -0.25
CA HIS A 80 6.18 -10.71 -0.92
C HIS A 80 4.95 -9.92 -0.47
N VAL A 81 4.23 -9.37 -1.41
CA VAL A 81 2.99 -8.62 -1.18
C VAL A 81 1.84 -9.35 -1.85
N ILE A 82 0.74 -9.51 -1.11
CA ILE A 82 -0.53 -10.02 -1.63
C ILE A 82 -1.57 -8.90 -1.51
N GLN A 83 -2.21 -8.53 -2.61
CA GLN A 83 -3.29 -7.56 -2.61
C GLN A 83 -4.57 -8.15 -3.20
N ASN A 84 -5.69 -8.00 -2.49
CA ASN A 84 -7.02 -8.50 -2.87
C ASN A 84 -7.01 -10.01 -3.21
N ASP A 85 -6.16 -10.80 -2.60
CA ASP A 85 -6.01 -12.26 -2.80
C ASP A 85 -5.68 -12.68 -4.25
N THR A 86 -5.50 -11.75 -5.16
CA THR A 86 -5.30 -12.02 -6.60
C THR A 86 -3.98 -11.50 -7.15
N LEU A 87 -3.54 -10.34 -6.70
CA LEU A 87 -2.25 -9.79 -7.10
C LEU A 87 -1.17 -10.24 -6.13
N ASN A 88 -0.11 -10.81 -6.67
CA ASN A 88 1.11 -11.14 -5.95
C ASN A 88 2.27 -10.32 -6.52
N LEU A 89 3.08 -9.74 -5.64
CA LEU A 89 4.24 -8.93 -5.99
C LEU A 89 5.44 -9.38 -5.14
N TRP A 90 6.54 -9.75 -5.78
CA TRP A 90 7.80 -10.13 -5.13
C TRP A 90 8.92 -9.19 -5.51
N GLY A 91 9.95 -9.13 -4.69
CA GLY A 91 11.20 -8.42 -4.94
C GLY A 91 12.18 -8.62 -3.78
N ASP A 92 13.40 -8.13 -3.93
CA ASP A 92 14.40 -8.23 -2.87
C ASP A 92 14.34 -7.04 -1.91
N PHE A 93 13.80 -5.91 -2.40
CA PHE A 93 13.66 -4.67 -1.64
C PHE A 93 12.36 -3.96 -1.97
N MET A 94 11.73 -3.34 -0.96
CA MET A 94 10.57 -2.49 -1.17
C MET A 94 10.55 -1.31 -0.21
N LEU A 95 10.26 -0.13 -0.76
CA LEU A 95 9.81 1.05 -0.02
C LEU A 95 8.29 1.15 -0.16
N TYR A 96 7.56 1.32 0.94
CA TYR A 96 6.12 1.50 0.90
C TYR A 96 5.68 2.65 1.80
N ASN A 97 4.89 3.56 1.26
CA ASN A 97 4.29 4.67 1.99
C ASN A 97 2.79 4.40 2.19
N GLY A 98 2.38 4.16 3.43
CA GLY A 98 0.99 3.86 3.77
C GLY A 98 0.03 5.04 3.60
N ASN A 99 0.53 6.30 3.63
CA ASN A 99 -0.33 7.47 3.42
C ASN A 99 -0.71 7.67 1.95
N THR A 100 0.20 7.33 1.03
CA THR A 100 -0.01 7.46 -0.43
C THR A 100 -0.33 6.13 -1.11
N GLU A 101 -0.17 5.03 -0.39
CA GLU A 101 -0.31 3.66 -0.90
C GLU A 101 0.62 3.36 -2.09
N PHE A 102 1.78 4.01 -2.11
CA PHE A 102 2.74 3.89 -3.20
C PHE A 102 3.93 3.03 -2.78
N ALA A 103 4.27 2.04 -3.62
CA ALA A 103 5.39 1.14 -3.43
C ALA A 103 6.45 1.34 -4.51
N LYS A 104 7.74 1.24 -4.12
CA LYS A 104 8.87 1.07 -5.04
C LYS A 104 9.48 -0.28 -4.76
N VAL A 105 9.40 -1.19 -5.73
CA VAL A 105 9.94 -2.55 -5.61
C VAL A 105 11.15 -2.69 -6.51
N ARG A 106 12.19 -3.30 -6.00
CA ARG A 106 13.50 -3.35 -6.66
C ARG A 106 14.10 -4.74 -6.57
N ASP A 107 14.85 -5.06 -7.59
CA ASP A 107 15.64 -6.27 -7.77
C ASP A 107 14.79 -7.56 -7.77
N ASN A 108 14.94 -8.36 -8.82
CA ASN A 108 14.22 -9.62 -9.02
C ASN A 108 12.68 -9.47 -8.89
N VAL A 109 12.13 -8.37 -9.41
CA VAL A 109 10.70 -8.08 -9.28
C VAL A 109 9.87 -9.00 -10.14
N ILE A 110 8.87 -9.62 -9.52
CA ILE A 110 7.81 -10.38 -10.19
C ILE A 110 6.45 -9.85 -9.74
N MET A 111 5.65 -9.36 -10.67
CA MET A 111 4.25 -9.02 -10.42
C MET A 111 3.36 -10.00 -11.18
N LYS A 112 2.47 -10.67 -10.47
CA LYS A 112 1.62 -11.71 -11.05
C LYS A 112 0.17 -11.51 -10.62
N ASP A 113 -0.70 -11.49 -11.59
CA ASP A 113 -2.15 -11.60 -11.41
C ASP A 113 -2.71 -12.81 -12.20
N PRO A 114 -4.03 -13.08 -12.22
CA PRO A 114 -4.60 -14.20 -12.96
C PRO A 114 -4.36 -14.17 -14.48
N LYS A 115 -3.99 -13.03 -15.06
CA LYS A 115 -3.88 -12.84 -16.50
C LYS A 115 -2.44 -12.79 -16.99
N ILE A 116 -1.56 -12.11 -16.23
CA ILE A 116 -0.18 -11.85 -16.65
C ILE A 116 0.84 -12.13 -15.55
N THR A 117 2.08 -12.29 -16.00
CA THR A 117 3.27 -12.19 -15.14
C THR A 117 4.21 -11.17 -15.75
N LEU A 118 4.53 -10.11 -15.00
CA LEU A 118 5.57 -9.14 -15.30
C LEU A 118 6.82 -9.48 -14.52
N THR A 119 7.98 -9.47 -15.18
CA THR A 119 9.32 -9.55 -14.54
C THR A 119 10.15 -8.34 -14.93
N THR A 120 10.79 -7.69 -13.95
CA THR A 120 11.64 -6.51 -14.13
C THR A 120 12.56 -6.35 -12.93
N ASP A 121 13.50 -5.41 -12.95
CA ASP A 121 14.27 -5.02 -11.76
C ASP A 121 13.73 -3.75 -11.09
N PHE A 122 12.89 -2.99 -11.78
CA PHE A 122 12.38 -1.71 -11.30
C PHE A 122 10.87 -1.60 -11.52
N LEU A 123 10.11 -1.68 -10.45
CA LEU A 123 8.66 -1.47 -10.47
C LEU A 123 8.26 -0.41 -9.45
N ASP A 124 7.54 0.57 -9.90
CA ASP A 124 6.78 1.50 -9.07
C ASP A 124 5.30 1.10 -9.13
N TYR A 125 4.67 0.92 -7.97
CA TYR A 125 3.32 0.41 -7.86
C TYR A 125 2.42 1.33 -7.03
N ASP A 126 1.39 1.88 -7.65
CA ASP A 126 0.30 2.59 -7.00
C ASP A 126 -0.77 1.57 -6.57
N ALA A 127 -0.77 1.22 -5.28
CA ALA A 127 -1.66 0.21 -4.75
C ALA A 127 -3.11 0.70 -4.63
N ALA A 128 -3.33 2.02 -4.49
CA ALA A 128 -4.66 2.61 -4.42
C ALA A 128 -5.38 2.51 -5.78
N ASN A 129 -4.69 2.87 -6.85
CA ASN A 129 -5.22 2.83 -8.22
C ASN A 129 -4.93 1.50 -8.93
N ARG A 130 -4.10 0.64 -8.35
CA ARG A 130 -3.67 -0.65 -8.90
C ARG A 130 -3.00 -0.48 -10.26
N VAL A 131 -2.00 0.42 -10.32
CA VAL A 131 -1.21 0.70 -11.52
C VAL A 131 0.24 0.34 -11.27
N GLY A 132 0.79 -0.57 -12.08
CA GLY A 132 2.22 -0.89 -12.12
C GLY A 132 2.92 -0.07 -13.21
N TYR A 133 4.04 0.54 -12.87
CA TYR A 133 4.94 1.21 -13.81
C TYR A 133 6.32 0.61 -13.68
N TYR A 134 6.84 0.04 -14.77
CA TYR A 134 8.22 -0.44 -14.82
C TYR A 134 9.04 0.37 -15.82
N PHE A 135 10.33 0.47 -15.53
CA PHE A 135 11.32 1.11 -16.38
C PHE A 135 12.64 0.34 -16.29
N ASN A 136 13.52 0.58 -17.25
CA ASN A 136 14.77 -0.17 -17.36
C ASN A 136 14.57 -1.65 -17.71
N LYS A 137 13.66 -1.90 -18.65
CA LYS A 137 13.31 -3.19 -19.23
C LYS A 137 12.39 -4.07 -18.37
N GLY A 138 11.37 -4.60 -19.01
CA GLY A 138 10.46 -5.58 -18.43
C GLY A 138 10.03 -6.64 -19.43
N THR A 139 9.69 -7.80 -18.92
CA THR A 139 9.11 -8.90 -19.70
C THR A 139 7.73 -9.21 -19.15
N ILE A 140 6.71 -9.13 -19.99
CA ILE A 140 5.34 -9.52 -19.67
C ILE A 140 4.99 -10.78 -20.43
N LYS A 141 4.40 -11.73 -19.69
CA LYS A 141 3.88 -12.98 -20.26
C LYS A 141 2.41 -13.14 -19.90
N ASP A 142 1.60 -13.42 -20.89
CA ASP A 142 0.24 -13.97 -20.72
C ASP A 142 0.20 -15.46 -21.12
N SER A 143 -0.98 -16.03 -21.33
CA SER A 143 -1.16 -17.43 -21.70
C SER A 143 -0.61 -17.78 -23.10
N ILE A 144 -0.42 -16.78 -23.96
CA ILE A 144 -0.11 -16.97 -25.40
C ILE A 144 1.14 -16.18 -25.79
N ASN A 145 1.30 -14.97 -25.27
CA ASN A 145 2.26 -13.99 -25.75
C ASN A 145 3.37 -13.71 -24.73
N THR A 146 4.52 -13.31 -25.23
CA THR A 146 5.60 -12.70 -24.45
C THR A 146 5.95 -11.37 -25.09
N LEU A 147 5.96 -10.30 -24.29
CA LEU A 147 6.33 -8.96 -24.73
C LEU A 147 7.50 -8.48 -23.88
N ILE A 148 8.45 -7.83 -24.53
CA ILE A 148 9.60 -7.18 -23.87
C ILE A 148 9.58 -5.72 -24.30
N SER A 149 9.74 -4.78 -23.34
CA SER A 149 9.87 -3.36 -23.62
C SER A 149 10.69 -2.66 -22.54
N ASP A 150 11.21 -1.47 -22.85
CA ASP A 150 12.03 -0.71 -21.91
C ASP A 150 11.20 -0.08 -20.80
N ILE A 151 9.99 0.38 -21.15
CA ILE A 151 9.06 1.07 -20.23
C ILE A 151 7.65 0.51 -20.45
N GLY A 152 6.90 0.33 -19.36
CA GLY A 152 5.50 -0.03 -19.47
C GLY A 152 4.68 0.35 -18.26
N TYR A 153 3.38 0.53 -18.53
CA TYR A 153 2.34 0.73 -17.53
C TYR A 153 1.34 -0.42 -17.63
N TYR A 154 0.93 -0.95 -16.50
CA TYR A 154 -0.15 -1.92 -16.41
C TYR A 154 -1.25 -1.41 -15.48
N TYR A 155 -2.41 -1.13 -16.07
CA TYR A 155 -3.63 -0.72 -15.39
C TYR A 155 -4.46 -1.96 -15.06
N LEU A 156 -4.26 -2.55 -13.90
CA LEU A 156 -4.90 -3.80 -13.49
C LEU A 156 -6.45 -3.74 -13.51
N PRO A 157 -7.12 -2.65 -13.06
CA PRO A 157 -8.58 -2.62 -13.01
C PRO A 157 -9.26 -2.77 -14.38
N ILE A 158 -8.65 -2.25 -15.43
CA ILE A 158 -9.18 -2.27 -16.81
C ILE A 158 -8.44 -3.27 -17.69
N ASN A 159 -7.36 -3.88 -17.17
CA ASN A 159 -6.51 -4.83 -17.90
C ASN A 159 -5.93 -4.24 -19.18
N GLU A 160 -5.48 -3.00 -19.12
CA GLU A 160 -4.81 -2.31 -20.21
C GLU A 160 -3.34 -2.10 -19.93
N MET A 161 -2.53 -2.16 -20.97
CA MET A 161 -1.09 -2.00 -20.91
C MET A 161 -0.63 -1.01 -21.98
N PHE A 162 0.34 -0.17 -21.60
CA PHE A 162 1.01 0.75 -22.51
C PHE A 162 2.50 0.51 -22.45
N PHE A 163 3.14 0.44 -23.60
CA PHE A 163 4.57 0.13 -23.73
C PHE A 163 5.28 1.17 -24.56
N LYS A 164 6.56 1.35 -24.26
CA LYS A 164 7.44 2.18 -25.05
C LYS A 164 8.84 1.58 -25.04
N ASP A 165 9.40 1.41 -26.24
CA ASP A 165 10.81 1.15 -26.45
C ASP A 165 11.55 2.48 -26.67
N SER A 166 12.79 2.57 -26.22
CA SER A 166 13.65 3.75 -26.36
C SER A 166 14.41 3.75 -27.67
#